data_ed0f20c3ef724bd7385ec006a0e35906
#
_entry.id   ed0f20c3ef724bd7385ec006a0e35906
#
_cell.length_a   1.000
_cell.length_b   1.000
_cell.length_c   1.000
_cell.angle_alpha   90.00
_cell.angle_beta   90.00
_cell.angle_gamma   90.00
#
_symmetry.space_group_name_H-M   'P 1'
#
loop_
_entity.id
_entity.type
_entity.pdbx_description
1 polymer ?
#
loop_
_entity_poly.entity_id
_entity_poly.type
_entity_poly.pdbx_seq_one_letter_code
_entity_poly.pdbx_strand_id
1 'polypeptide(L)'
;MEIFGILWQEVIMRPMINSLALLYQLLFSNFGLSIIVFTILIRLAMIPLTVRQTRQMKKMQSIQPKLKAIQEKYKGKKGDARRQMSSETMGLYKTAGVSPVGCLGPMIIQMPIWIGFYRAILRTMPSTPEGMANLSELFYSWNPAITSVPFNSHFLGLSLVDLVSAAAMPWNYALPVLVGGSMFLQQKMTTNPTSDPRQKQTNQMMLWMMPIMFGAFTWQFPAGLAVYILFSNAIGVVIQYYVGGKQPIELFGRSFLGTDASRAERADQLAAEAAGSNSKASNSSSSDSSKESDDDDQSTEILREDGQRSDRNRSRRTGRRTRRRRNKGN
;
A
#
# COMPACT_ATOMS: atom_id res chain seq x y z
N MET A 1 0.66 -6.25 32.08
CA MET A 1 -0.11 -5.33 31.20
C MET A 1 -0.08 -3.88 31.68
N GLU A 2 0.09 -3.63 32.94
CA GLU A 2 0.15 -2.28 33.53
C GLU A 2 1.31 -1.44 33.00
N ILE A 3 2.51 -2.01 32.90
CA ILE A 3 3.72 -1.30 32.42
C ILE A 3 3.50 -0.74 31.00
N PHE A 4 2.84 -1.51 30.12
CA PHE A 4 2.53 -1.05 28.77
C PHE A 4 1.52 0.10 28.78
N GLY A 5 0.55 0.07 29.69
CA GLY A 5 -0.43 1.15 29.87
C GLY A 5 0.21 2.44 30.34
N ILE A 6 1.11 2.35 31.34
CA ILE A 6 1.86 3.49 31.87
C ILE A 6 2.77 4.07 30.78
N LEU A 7 3.54 3.24 30.08
CA LEU A 7 4.42 3.69 29.00
C LEU A 7 3.63 4.39 27.89
N TRP A 8 2.48 3.82 27.50
CA TRP A 8 1.58 4.42 26.52
C TRP A 8 1.09 5.80 26.97
N GLN A 9 0.68 5.91 28.22
CA GLN A 9 0.18 7.17 28.79
C GLN A 9 1.28 8.23 28.88
N GLU A 10 2.44 7.89 29.43
CA GLU A 10 3.53 8.85 29.67
C GLU A 10 4.27 9.24 28.38
N VAL A 11 4.49 8.31 27.47
CA VAL A 11 5.33 8.54 26.28
C VAL A 11 4.52 9.07 25.09
N ILE A 12 3.24 8.67 24.97
CA ILE A 12 2.42 9.04 23.81
C ILE A 12 1.31 10.00 24.20
N MET A 13 0.48 9.65 25.18
CA MET A 13 -0.74 10.40 25.45
C MET A 13 -0.46 11.77 26.09
N ARG A 14 0.33 11.81 27.14
CA ARG A 14 0.66 13.07 27.84
C ARG A 14 1.36 14.09 26.94
N PRO A 15 2.42 13.75 26.19
CA PRO A 15 3.06 14.69 25.29
C PRO A 15 2.10 15.19 24.19
N MET A 16 1.24 14.31 23.65
CA MET A 16 0.29 14.71 22.61
C MET A 16 -0.75 15.70 23.14
N ILE A 17 -1.36 15.41 24.28
CA ILE A 17 -2.37 16.28 24.91
C ILE A 17 -1.74 17.64 25.26
N ASN A 18 -0.58 17.64 25.91
CA ASN A 18 0.09 18.86 26.31
C ASN A 18 0.54 19.72 25.13
N SER A 19 1.03 19.08 24.05
CA SER A 19 1.42 19.80 22.83
C SER A 19 0.20 20.40 22.11
N LEU A 20 -0.90 19.65 22.01
CA LEU A 20 -2.14 20.17 21.42
C LEU A 20 -2.70 21.35 22.23
N ALA A 21 -2.73 21.23 23.55
CA ALA A 21 -3.20 22.28 24.44
C ALA A 21 -2.32 23.55 24.39
N LEU A 22 -0.98 23.37 24.35
CA LEU A 22 -0.06 24.49 24.19
C LEU A 22 -0.26 25.19 22.84
N LEU A 23 -0.40 24.43 21.77
CA LEU A 23 -0.68 24.98 20.43
C LEU A 23 -2.03 25.69 20.40
N TYR A 24 -3.02 25.20 21.12
CA TYR A 24 -4.33 25.87 21.23
C TYR A 24 -4.20 27.28 21.79
N GLN A 25 -3.41 27.49 22.84
CA GLN A 25 -3.16 28.83 23.36
C GLN A 25 -2.40 29.70 22.38
N LEU A 26 -1.38 29.14 21.72
CA LEU A 26 -0.55 29.87 20.77
C LEU A 26 -1.30 30.23 19.46
N LEU A 27 -2.32 29.48 19.11
CA LEU A 27 -3.06 29.59 17.83
C LEU A 27 -4.47 30.17 18.02
N PHE A 28 -4.58 31.27 18.72
CA PHE A 28 -5.82 32.04 18.89
C PHE A 28 -6.99 31.20 19.44
N SER A 29 -6.73 30.26 20.33
CA SER A 29 -7.73 29.35 20.90
C SER A 29 -8.54 28.57 19.83
N ASN A 30 -7.85 28.16 18.77
CA ASN A 30 -8.43 27.41 17.67
C ASN A 30 -7.88 25.97 17.63
N PHE A 31 -8.70 25.02 18.05
CA PHE A 31 -8.26 23.63 18.17
C PHE A 31 -7.99 22.96 16.82
N GLY A 32 -8.74 23.32 15.77
CA GLY A 32 -8.51 22.82 14.42
C GLY A 32 -7.13 23.24 13.87
N LEU A 33 -6.74 24.50 14.09
CA LEU A 33 -5.39 24.96 13.76
C LEU A 33 -4.32 24.22 14.58
N SER A 34 -4.60 23.95 15.85
CA SER A 34 -3.68 23.15 16.71
C SER A 34 -3.46 21.74 16.14
N ILE A 35 -4.52 21.08 15.66
CA ILE A 35 -4.42 19.79 14.99
C ILE A 35 -3.53 19.87 13.75
N ILE A 36 -3.73 20.89 12.90
CA ILE A 36 -2.97 21.06 11.66
C ILE A 36 -1.50 21.30 11.95
N VAL A 37 -1.18 22.28 12.83
CA VAL A 37 0.21 22.61 13.18
C VAL A 37 0.90 21.44 13.88
N PHE A 38 0.22 20.78 14.81
CA PHE A 38 0.74 19.58 15.46
C PHE A 38 1.05 18.46 14.45
N THR A 39 0.18 18.28 13.47
CA THR A 39 0.40 17.31 12.39
C THR A 39 1.64 17.65 11.58
N ILE A 40 1.84 18.94 11.26
CA ILE A 40 3.04 19.41 10.56
C ILE A 40 4.28 19.10 11.38
N LEU A 41 4.28 19.45 12.68
CA LEU A 41 5.43 19.22 13.57
C LEU A 41 5.79 17.74 13.68
N ILE A 42 4.82 16.85 13.88
CA ILE A 42 5.06 15.41 13.90
C ILE A 42 5.63 14.92 12.56
N ARG A 43 5.06 15.35 11.44
CA ARG A 43 5.53 14.97 10.10
C ARG A 43 6.95 15.44 9.84
N LEU A 44 7.30 16.64 10.27
CA LEU A 44 8.67 17.17 10.18
C LEU A 44 9.64 16.35 11.05
N ALA A 45 9.26 16.06 12.29
CA ALA A 45 10.07 15.21 13.18
C ALA A 45 10.26 13.78 12.61
N MET A 46 9.30 13.28 11.85
CA MET A 46 9.34 11.96 11.21
C MET A 46 10.07 11.95 9.87
N ILE A 47 10.50 13.09 9.30
CA ILE A 47 11.20 13.12 8.00
C ILE A 47 12.40 12.16 7.96
N PRO A 48 13.35 12.15 8.92
CA PRO A 48 14.50 11.25 8.85
C PRO A 48 14.12 9.78 8.80
N LEU A 49 13.05 9.42 9.51
CA LEU A 49 12.51 8.07 9.50
C LEU A 49 11.85 7.74 8.16
N THR A 50 11.05 8.65 7.63
CA THR A 50 10.39 8.52 6.32
C THR A 50 11.43 8.37 5.19
N VAL A 51 12.51 9.13 5.23
CA VAL A 51 13.63 9.03 4.26
C VAL A 51 14.27 7.63 4.31
N ARG A 52 14.54 7.11 5.52
CA ARG A 52 15.11 5.77 5.68
C ARG A 52 14.16 4.70 5.13
N GLN A 53 12.86 4.79 5.42
CA GLN A 53 11.84 3.88 4.92
C GLN A 53 11.74 3.93 3.39
N THR A 54 11.69 5.11 2.80
CA THR A 54 11.65 5.29 1.34
C THR A 54 12.89 4.70 0.66
N ARG A 55 14.07 4.88 1.24
CA ARG A 55 15.32 4.26 0.73
C ARG A 55 15.28 2.74 0.80
N GLN A 56 14.74 2.16 1.87
CA GLN A 56 14.57 0.70 1.97
C GLN A 56 13.58 0.17 0.93
N MET A 57 12.48 0.88 0.71
CA MET A 57 11.51 0.53 -0.34
C MET A 57 12.13 0.56 -1.74
N LYS A 58 12.95 1.57 -2.07
CA LYS A 58 13.68 1.64 -3.34
C LYS A 58 14.67 0.48 -3.50
N LYS A 59 15.40 0.10 -2.45
CA LYS A 59 16.28 -1.08 -2.46
C LYS A 59 15.48 -2.37 -2.68
N MET A 60 14.32 -2.50 -2.04
CA MET A 60 13.44 -3.66 -2.26
C MET A 60 13.00 -3.76 -3.72
N GLN A 61 12.70 -2.63 -4.38
CA GLN A 61 12.36 -2.60 -5.80
C GLN A 61 13.51 -3.09 -6.69
N SER A 62 14.73 -2.67 -6.42
CA SER A 62 15.88 -3.03 -7.25
C SER A 62 16.18 -4.54 -7.25
N ILE A 63 15.74 -5.28 -6.22
CA ILE A 63 15.90 -6.73 -6.15
C ILE A 63 14.68 -7.52 -6.66
N GLN A 64 13.57 -6.86 -7.00
CA GLN A 64 12.37 -7.54 -7.51
C GLN A 64 12.63 -8.41 -8.74
N PRO A 65 13.39 -7.98 -9.78
CA PRO A 65 13.68 -8.83 -10.93
C PRO A 65 14.43 -10.11 -10.54
N LYS A 66 15.36 -10.04 -9.59
CA LYS A 66 16.08 -11.21 -9.05
C LYS A 66 15.17 -12.13 -8.26
N LEU A 67 14.25 -11.56 -7.47
CA LEU A 67 13.25 -12.30 -6.73
C LEU A 67 12.31 -13.07 -7.67
N LYS A 68 11.90 -12.43 -8.77
CA LYS A 68 11.08 -13.06 -9.80
C LYS A 68 11.81 -14.23 -10.47
N ALA A 69 13.09 -14.08 -10.79
CA ALA A 69 13.92 -15.18 -11.35
C ALA A 69 13.99 -16.37 -10.39
N ILE A 70 14.15 -16.15 -9.08
CA ILE A 70 14.10 -17.21 -8.08
C ILE A 70 12.71 -17.89 -8.08
N GLN A 71 11.62 -17.13 -8.07
CA GLN A 71 10.27 -17.69 -8.10
C GLN A 71 10.00 -18.52 -9.36
N GLU A 72 10.45 -18.08 -10.52
CA GLU A 72 10.31 -18.81 -11.79
C GLU A 72 11.14 -20.11 -11.78
N LYS A 73 12.36 -20.10 -11.24
CA LYS A 73 13.24 -21.27 -11.08
C LYS A 73 12.57 -22.42 -10.30
N TYR A 74 11.73 -22.06 -9.32
CA TYR A 74 11.06 -23.03 -8.45
C TYR A 74 9.55 -23.22 -8.78
N LYS A 75 9.04 -22.56 -9.82
CA LYS A 75 7.64 -22.68 -10.25
C LYS A 75 7.29 -24.12 -10.61
N GLY A 76 6.23 -24.64 -10.02
CA GLY A 76 5.75 -26.01 -10.25
C GLY A 76 6.46 -27.11 -9.46
N LYS A 77 7.54 -26.81 -8.75
CA LYS A 77 8.24 -27.78 -7.92
C LYS A 77 7.60 -27.86 -6.51
N LYS A 78 7.46 -29.08 -5.97
CA LYS A 78 6.85 -29.35 -4.66
C LYS A 78 7.91 -29.86 -3.66
N GLY A 79 7.58 -29.88 -2.37
CA GLY A 79 8.43 -30.43 -1.32
C GLY A 79 9.63 -29.52 -0.99
N ASP A 80 10.84 -30.07 -1.01
CA ASP A 80 12.09 -29.37 -0.60
C ASP A 80 12.43 -28.16 -1.47
N ALA A 81 11.92 -28.08 -2.70
CA ALA A 81 12.09 -26.93 -3.57
C ALA A 81 11.52 -25.63 -2.95
N ARG A 82 10.46 -25.75 -2.15
CA ARG A 82 9.88 -24.60 -1.44
C ARG A 82 10.80 -24.09 -0.32
N ARG A 83 11.48 -24.98 0.37
CA ARG A 83 12.49 -24.62 1.38
C ARG A 83 13.70 -23.95 0.73
N GLN A 84 14.18 -24.49 -0.40
CA GLN A 84 15.29 -23.92 -1.16
C GLN A 84 14.93 -22.53 -1.69
N MET A 85 13.74 -22.33 -2.26
CA MET A 85 13.23 -21.03 -2.70
C MET A 85 13.23 -20.02 -1.53
N SER A 86 12.73 -20.42 -0.36
CA SER A 86 12.72 -19.56 0.82
C SER A 86 14.14 -19.19 1.28
N SER A 87 15.07 -20.15 1.26
CA SER A 87 16.46 -19.94 1.63
C SER A 87 17.18 -19.01 0.64
N GLU A 88 17.03 -19.22 -0.68
CA GLU A 88 17.60 -18.32 -1.71
C GLU A 88 16.99 -16.91 -1.62
N THR A 89 15.69 -16.81 -1.39
CA THR A 89 15.00 -15.52 -1.20
C THR A 89 15.56 -14.79 0.03
N MET A 90 15.71 -15.49 1.15
CA MET A 90 16.28 -14.90 2.37
C MET A 90 17.76 -14.51 2.18
N GLY A 91 18.53 -15.32 1.45
CA GLY A 91 19.90 -15.00 1.04
C GLY A 91 19.97 -13.73 0.22
N LEU A 92 19.07 -13.57 -0.77
CA LEU A 92 18.98 -12.37 -1.59
C LEU A 92 18.67 -11.12 -0.75
N TYR A 93 17.73 -11.20 0.21
CA TYR A 93 17.42 -10.08 1.12
C TYR A 93 18.63 -9.69 1.98
N LYS A 94 19.35 -10.68 2.53
CA LYS A 94 20.55 -10.44 3.33
C LYS A 94 21.66 -9.77 2.50
N THR A 95 21.93 -10.27 1.29
CA THR A 95 22.95 -9.71 0.40
C THR A 95 22.62 -8.29 -0.05
N ALA A 96 21.33 -8.00 -0.28
CA ALA A 96 20.88 -6.66 -0.64
C ALA A 96 20.78 -5.69 0.55
N GLY A 97 20.97 -6.18 1.79
CA GLY A 97 20.80 -5.37 3.00
C GLY A 97 19.38 -4.84 3.18
N VAL A 98 18.38 -5.63 2.78
CA VAL A 98 16.96 -5.26 2.85
C VAL A 98 16.24 -6.21 3.79
N SER A 99 15.46 -5.65 4.71
CA SER A 99 14.60 -6.43 5.59
C SER A 99 13.19 -6.57 4.98
N PRO A 100 12.64 -7.79 4.86
CA PRO A 100 11.25 -7.97 4.42
C PRO A 100 10.24 -7.30 5.37
N VAL A 101 10.58 -7.19 6.65
CA VAL A 101 9.78 -6.48 7.67
C VAL A 101 9.86 -4.96 7.50
N GLY A 102 10.93 -4.45 6.88
CA GLY A 102 11.10 -3.01 6.61
C GLY A 102 10.00 -2.41 5.73
N CYS A 103 9.33 -3.22 4.92
CA CYS A 103 8.17 -2.81 4.14
C CYS A 103 6.93 -2.49 5.01
N LEU A 104 6.79 -3.13 6.18
CA LEU A 104 5.72 -2.88 7.15
C LEU A 104 6.07 -1.74 8.12
N GLY A 105 7.31 -1.27 8.11
CA GLY A 105 7.79 -0.22 9.02
C GLY A 105 6.90 1.02 9.10
N PRO A 106 6.46 1.60 7.97
CA PRO A 106 5.54 2.74 7.98
C PRO A 106 4.24 2.45 8.73
N MET A 107 3.66 1.30 8.51
CA MET A 107 2.39 0.89 9.13
C MET A 107 2.53 0.69 10.65
N ILE A 108 3.61 0.03 11.08
CA ILE A 108 3.85 -0.25 12.51
C ILE A 108 4.03 1.05 13.30
N ILE A 109 4.71 2.06 12.73
CA ILE A 109 4.96 3.33 13.39
C ILE A 109 3.73 4.23 13.32
N GLN A 110 3.00 4.20 12.21
CA GLN A 110 1.82 5.02 12.01
C GLN A 110 0.66 4.64 12.94
N MET A 111 0.48 3.35 13.24
CA MET A 111 -0.64 2.87 14.06
C MET A 111 -0.65 3.44 15.48
N PRO A 112 0.46 3.43 16.26
CA PRO A 112 0.49 4.06 17.57
C PRO A 112 0.18 5.57 17.52
N ILE A 113 0.69 6.27 16.52
CA ILE A 113 0.43 7.71 16.35
C ILE A 113 -1.05 7.95 16.08
N TRP A 114 -1.66 7.18 15.20
CA TRP A 114 -3.07 7.30 14.85
C TRP A 114 -3.99 7.00 16.05
N ILE A 115 -3.74 5.91 16.77
CA ILE A 115 -4.52 5.54 17.97
C ILE A 115 -4.30 6.57 19.07
N GLY A 116 -3.07 7.03 19.27
CA GLY A 116 -2.74 8.05 20.26
C GLY A 116 -3.46 9.35 19.96
N PHE A 117 -3.44 9.79 18.70
CA PHE A 117 -4.10 11.01 18.27
C PHE A 117 -5.63 10.95 18.41
N TYR A 118 -6.23 9.83 18.00
CA TYR A 118 -7.65 9.59 18.21
C TYR A 118 -8.05 9.71 19.69
N ARG A 119 -7.32 9.04 20.56
CA ARG A 119 -7.55 9.12 22.01
C ARG A 119 -7.26 10.51 22.60
N ALA A 120 -6.25 11.19 22.07
CA ALA A 120 -5.92 12.54 22.52
C ALA A 120 -7.06 13.52 22.22
N ILE A 121 -7.62 13.49 21.00
CA ILE A 121 -8.79 14.33 20.64
C ILE A 121 -9.95 14.07 21.59
N LEU A 122 -10.32 12.80 21.81
CA LEU A 122 -11.45 12.46 22.66
C LEU A 122 -11.22 12.88 24.13
N ARG A 123 -9.98 12.83 24.62
CA ARG A 123 -9.65 13.20 26.00
C ARG A 123 -9.47 14.70 26.21
N THR A 124 -9.06 15.45 25.19
CA THR A 124 -8.90 16.90 25.31
C THR A 124 -10.22 17.67 25.31
N MET A 125 -11.30 17.02 24.88
CA MET A 125 -12.64 17.64 24.79
C MET A 125 -13.68 16.77 25.50
N PRO A 126 -13.55 16.60 26.84
CA PRO A 126 -14.51 15.80 27.58
C PRO A 126 -15.84 16.52 27.69
N SER A 127 -16.92 15.77 27.55
CA SER A 127 -18.30 16.26 27.74
C SER A 127 -18.80 16.11 29.17
N THR A 128 -18.02 15.48 30.05
CA THR A 128 -18.40 15.20 31.44
C THR A 128 -17.45 15.88 32.44
N PRO A 129 -17.95 16.28 33.62
CA PRO A 129 -17.09 16.84 34.67
C PRO A 129 -15.96 15.92 35.12
N GLU A 130 -16.23 14.60 35.19
CA GLU A 130 -15.20 13.61 35.50
C GLU A 130 -14.09 13.55 34.43
N GLY A 131 -14.49 13.67 33.15
CA GLY A 131 -13.55 13.74 32.05
C GLY A 131 -12.65 14.98 32.12
N MET A 132 -13.19 16.12 32.60
CA MET A 132 -12.41 17.34 32.84
C MET A 132 -11.40 17.16 33.98
N ALA A 133 -11.78 16.51 35.07
CA ALA A 133 -10.89 16.20 36.17
C ALA A 133 -9.75 15.27 35.69
N ASN A 134 -10.07 14.20 35.00
CA ASN A 134 -9.08 13.28 34.42
C ASN A 134 -8.17 13.96 33.39
N LEU A 135 -8.66 14.94 32.64
CA LEU A 135 -7.84 15.73 31.72
C LEU A 135 -6.82 16.59 32.48
N SER A 136 -7.24 17.20 33.60
CA SER A 136 -6.35 18.05 34.41
C SER A 136 -5.13 17.29 34.96
N GLU A 137 -5.28 16.00 35.30
CA GLU A 137 -4.19 15.14 35.78
C GLU A 137 -3.17 14.81 34.65
N LEU A 138 -3.59 14.90 33.39
CA LEU A 138 -2.72 14.62 32.25
C LEU A 138 -1.84 15.82 31.87
N PHE A 139 -2.15 17.02 32.35
CA PHE A 139 -1.34 18.18 32.08
C PHE A 139 -0.01 18.15 32.85
N TYR A 140 1.01 18.70 32.22
CA TYR A 140 2.25 19.01 32.92
C TYR A 140 2.06 20.27 33.75
N SER A 141 2.64 20.30 34.93
CA SER A 141 2.53 21.46 35.88
C SER A 141 2.99 22.80 35.30
N TRP A 142 3.87 22.77 34.32
CA TRP A 142 4.38 23.95 33.62
C TRP A 142 3.49 24.43 32.46
N ASN A 143 2.47 23.63 32.06
CA ASN A 143 1.65 23.92 30.87
C ASN A 143 0.56 24.96 31.23
N PRO A 144 0.62 26.19 30.69
CA PRO A 144 -0.37 27.21 31.00
C PRO A 144 -1.75 26.90 30.42
N ALA A 145 -1.85 25.98 29.48
CA ALA A 145 -3.11 25.63 28.81
C ALA A 145 -4.17 24.98 29.74
N ILE A 146 -3.80 24.60 30.95
CA ILE A 146 -4.76 24.07 31.95
C ILE A 146 -5.85 25.10 32.29
N THR A 147 -5.56 26.39 32.19
CA THR A 147 -6.52 27.47 32.43
C THR A 147 -7.49 27.72 31.27
N SER A 148 -7.24 27.10 30.10
CA SER A 148 -8.02 27.27 28.87
C SER A 148 -9.06 26.17 28.68
N VAL A 149 -9.20 25.26 29.63
CA VAL A 149 -10.24 24.20 29.60
C VAL A 149 -11.59 24.81 30.01
N PRO A 150 -12.70 24.51 29.31
CA PRO A 150 -12.85 23.62 28.13
C PRO A 150 -12.40 24.26 26.81
N PHE A 151 -11.79 23.46 25.95
CA PHE A 151 -11.34 23.91 24.64
C PHE A 151 -12.51 24.10 23.66
N ASN A 152 -12.41 25.09 22.80
CA ASN A 152 -13.39 25.28 21.73
C ASN A 152 -13.22 24.16 20.66
N SER A 153 -14.24 23.33 20.54
CA SER A 153 -14.26 22.17 19.63
C SER A 153 -14.66 22.54 18.20
N HIS A 154 -15.02 23.78 17.92
CA HIS A 154 -15.49 24.20 16.60
C HIS A 154 -14.36 24.68 15.69
N PHE A 155 -14.34 24.18 14.46
CA PHE A 155 -13.41 24.61 13.41
C PHE A 155 -14.13 24.65 12.06
N LEU A 156 -14.15 25.80 11.40
CA LEU A 156 -14.83 26.04 10.11
C LEU A 156 -16.30 25.57 10.10
N GLY A 157 -17.01 25.77 11.20
CA GLY A 157 -18.39 25.32 11.35
C GLY A 157 -18.56 23.81 11.60
N LEU A 158 -17.46 23.11 11.85
CA LEU A 158 -17.39 21.68 12.11
C LEU A 158 -17.08 21.43 13.59
N SER A 159 -17.87 20.60 14.28
CA SER A 159 -17.51 20.08 15.60
C SER A 159 -16.46 18.98 15.45
N LEU A 160 -15.28 19.16 16.03
CA LEU A 160 -14.16 18.25 15.90
C LEU A 160 -14.32 16.96 16.70
N VAL A 161 -15.24 16.94 17.67
CA VAL A 161 -15.51 15.79 18.54
C VAL A 161 -16.58 14.89 17.94
N ASP A 162 -17.56 15.49 17.27
CA ASP A 162 -18.68 14.77 16.71
C ASP A 162 -18.26 13.92 15.52
N LEU A 163 -19.01 12.84 15.28
CA LEU A 163 -18.78 12.00 14.12
C LEU A 163 -19.00 12.78 12.82
N VAL A 164 -18.21 12.48 11.83
CA VAL A 164 -18.35 13.09 10.49
C VAL A 164 -19.76 12.89 9.92
N SER A 165 -20.41 11.76 10.23
CA SER A 165 -21.79 11.49 9.80
C SER A 165 -22.83 12.47 10.37
N ALA A 166 -22.56 13.04 11.54
CA ALA A 166 -23.42 14.04 12.20
C ALA A 166 -23.08 15.48 11.81
N ALA A 167 -22.01 15.70 11.04
CA ALA A 167 -21.61 17.03 10.61
C ALA A 167 -22.62 17.64 9.62
N ALA A 168 -22.76 18.97 9.69
CA ALA A 168 -23.61 19.70 8.75
C ALA A 168 -23.07 19.60 7.31
N MET A 169 -23.98 19.72 6.33
CA MET A 169 -23.58 19.82 4.93
C MET A 169 -22.73 21.08 4.69
N PRO A 170 -21.69 21.03 3.86
CA PRO A 170 -21.26 19.88 3.02
C PRO A 170 -20.27 18.91 3.69
N TRP A 171 -19.87 19.14 4.94
CA TRP A 171 -18.74 18.46 5.60
C TRP A 171 -18.92 16.96 5.78
N ASN A 172 -20.18 16.49 5.98
CA ASN A 172 -20.49 15.07 6.12
C ASN A 172 -20.11 14.22 4.90
N TYR A 173 -20.11 14.81 3.69
CA TYR A 173 -19.65 14.13 2.45
C TYR A 173 -18.27 14.60 2.01
N ALA A 174 -17.96 15.88 2.20
CA ALA A 174 -16.69 16.45 1.75
C ALA A 174 -15.49 15.81 2.46
N LEU A 175 -15.55 15.60 3.78
CA LEU A 175 -14.44 15.01 4.54
C LEU A 175 -14.14 13.57 4.11
N PRO A 176 -15.09 12.63 4.00
CA PRO A 176 -14.85 11.29 3.51
C PRO A 176 -14.21 11.26 2.11
N VAL A 177 -14.68 12.11 1.20
CA VAL A 177 -14.14 12.21 -0.16
C VAL A 177 -12.72 12.78 -0.15
N LEU A 178 -12.47 13.84 0.62
CA LEU A 178 -11.14 14.44 0.75
C LEU A 178 -10.14 13.51 1.42
N VAL A 179 -10.55 12.79 2.47
CA VAL A 179 -9.71 11.78 3.14
C VAL A 179 -9.38 10.64 2.19
N GLY A 180 -10.38 10.06 1.52
CA GLY A 180 -10.18 8.99 0.53
C GLY A 180 -9.29 9.45 -0.62
N GLY A 181 -9.55 10.64 -1.18
CA GLY A 181 -8.77 11.22 -2.27
C GLY A 181 -7.32 11.50 -1.88
N SER A 182 -7.08 12.10 -0.70
CA SER A 182 -5.73 12.35 -0.20
C SER A 182 -4.95 11.06 0.07
N MET A 183 -5.63 10.04 0.59
CA MET A 183 -5.05 8.73 0.83
C MET A 183 -4.70 8.02 -0.48
N PHE A 184 -5.58 8.08 -1.49
CA PHE A 184 -5.30 7.56 -2.81
C PHE A 184 -4.06 8.21 -3.43
N LEU A 185 -3.97 9.54 -3.34
CA LEU A 185 -2.83 10.29 -3.87
C LEU A 185 -1.52 9.90 -3.17
N GLN A 186 -1.52 9.83 -1.84
CA GLN A 186 -0.36 9.42 -1.07
C GLN A 186 0.06 7.99 -1.38
N GLN A 187 -0.90 7.06 -1.45
CA GLN A 187 -0.65 5.65 -1.74
C GLN A 187 -0.09 5.46 -3.15
N LYS A 188 -0.62 6.22 -4.14
CA LYS A 188 -0.11 6.17 -5.50
C LYS A 188 1.35 6.61 -5.60
N MET A 189 1.77 7.60 -4.84
CA MET A 189 3.17 8.04 -4.78
C MET A 189 4.09 7.02 -4.08
N THR A 190 3.54 6.22 -3.19
CA THR A 190 4.30 5.22 -2.44
C THR A 190 4.33 3.88 -3.16
N THR A 191 3.29 3.58 -3.97
CA THR A 191 3.18 2.33 -4.72
C THR A 191 4.12 2.36 -5.92
N ASN A 192 4.97 1.34 -5.99
CA ASN A 192 5.97 1.24 -7.02
C ASN A 192 5.50 0.32 -8.16
N PRO A 193 5.83 0.62 -9.43
CA PRO A 193 5.56 -0.27 -10.53
C PRO A 193 6.30 -1.59 -10.34
N THR A 194 5.59 -2.69 -10.47
CA THR A 194 6.16 -4.04 -10.42
C THR A 194 5.90 -4.75 -11.73
N SER A 195 6.87 -5.54 -12.19
CA SER A 195 6.77 -6.33 -13.42
C SER A 195 6.01 -7.67 -13.22
N ASP A 196 5.74 -8.07 -11.98
CA ASP A 196 4.98 -9.29 -11.68
C ASP A 196 3.47 -9.03 -11.84
N PRO A 197 2.76 -9.75 -12.74
CA PRO A 197 1.34 -9.56 -12.99
C PRO A 197 0.47 -9.75 -11.74
N ARG A 198 0.82 -10.71 -10.87
CA ARG A 198 0.07 -10.98 -9.63
C ARG A 198 0.23 -9.85 -8.63
N GLN A 199 1.47 -9.38 -8.44
CA GLN A 199 1.76 -8.27 -7.55
C GLN A 199 1.17 -6.97 -8.08
N LYS A 200 1.18 -6.76 -9.41
CA LYS A 200 0.52 -5.62 -10.07
C LYS A 200 -0.97 -5.60 -9.77
N GLN A 201 -1.65 -6.73 -9.89
CA GLN A 201 -3.07 -6.85 -9.58
C GLN A 201 -3.36 -6.56 -8.09
N THR A 202 -2.56 -7.11 -7.18
CA THR A 202 -2.70 -6.86 -5.74
C THR A 202 -2.46 -5.39 -5.40
N ASN A 203 -1.41 -4.78 -5.97
CA ASN A 203 -1.11 -3.36 -5.78
C ASN A 203 -2.24 -2.47 -6.31
N GLN A 204 -2.80 -2.81 -7.47
CA GLN A 204 -3.91 -2.05 -8.06
C GLN A 204 -5.18 -2.18 -7.22
N MET A 205 -5.50 -3.39 -6.74
CA MET A 205 -6.63 -3.60 -5.83
C MET A 205 -6.45 -2.80 -4.53
N MET A 206 -5.25 -2.85 -3.92
CA MET A 206 -4.96 -2.12 -2.71
C MET A 206 -5.01 -0.60 -2.92
N LEU A 207 -4.56 -0.11 -4.08
CA LEU A 207 -4.56 1.31 -4.44
C LEU A 207 -5.98 1.89 -4.49
N TRP A 208 -6.99 1.12 -4.92
CA TRP A 208 -8.37 1.58 -5.01
C TRP A 208 -9.21 1.21 -3.79
N MET A 209 -9.11 -0.03 -3.33
CA MET A 209 -9.94 -0.54 -2.23
C MET A 209 -9.67 0.17 -0.91
N MET A 210 -8.38 0.37 -0.57
CA MET A 210 -8.02 0.99 0.71
C MET A 210 -8.53 2.43 0.86
N PRO A 211 -8.31 3.36 -0.10
CA PRO A 211 -8.82 4.72 0.01
C PRO A 211 -10.35 4.81 0.04
N ILE A 212 -11.04 3.97 -0.73
CA ILE A 212 -12.51 3.92 -0.72
C ILE A 212 -13.01 3.44 0.63
N MET A 213 -12.42 2.36 1.15
CA MET A 213 -12.78 1.81 2.46
C MET A 213 -12.53 2.82 3.58
N PHE A 214 -11.35 3.46 3.63
CA PHE A 214 -11.04 4.46 4.64
C PHE A 214 -11.89 5.72 4.49
N GLY A 215 -12.17 6.15 3.26
CA GLY A 215 -13.12 7.23 3.00
C GLY A 215 -14.51 6.93 3.60
N ALA A 216 -15.03 5.71 3.37
CA ALA A 216 -16.29 5.29 3.95
C ALA A 216 -16.24 5.19 5.49
N PHE A 217 -15.15 4.64 6.05
CA PHE A 217 -14.98 4.59 7.51
C PHE A 217 -14.86 5.98 8.16
N THR A 218 -14.46 6.99 7.40
CA THR A 218 -14.38 8.37 7.91
C THR A 218 -15.69 8.86 8.49
N TRP A 219 -16.83 8.37 8.01
CA TRP A 219 -18.14 8.71 8.61
C TRP A 219 -18.29 8.30 10.06
N GLN A 220 -17.55 7.29 10.50
CA GLN A 220 -17.60 6.77 11.86
C GLN A 220 -16.52 7.40 12.76
N PHE A 221 -15.69 8.28 12.21
CA PHE A 221 -14.63 8.93 12.96
C PHE A 221 -15.04 10.32 13.43
N PRO A 222 -14.52 10.80 14.57
CA PRO A 222 -14.60 12.21 14.94
C PRO A 222 -14.03 13.09 13.85
N ALA A 223 -14.66 14.22 13.58
CA ALA A 223 -14.23 15.10 12.50
C ALA A 223 -12.82 15.64 12.69
N GLY A 224 -12.37 15.84 13.93
CA GLY A 224 -10.96 16.19 14.23
C GLY A 224 -9.95 15.16 13.76
N LEU A 225 -10.29 13.85 13.86
CA LEU A 225 -9.45 12.78 13.33
C LEU A 225 -9.44 12.80 11.79
N ALA A 226 -10.58 13.05 11.17
CA ALA A 226 -10.64 13.17 9.70
C ALA A 226 -9.77 14.33 9.19
N VAL A 227 -9.81 15.48 9.86
CA VAL A 227 -8.94 16.63 9.57
C VAL A 227 -7.47 16.25 9.73
N TYR A 228 -7.11 15.57 10.81
CA TYR A 228 -5.74 15.07 11.01
C TYR A 228 -5.29 14.15 9.86
N ILE A 229 -6.11 13.15 9.48
CA ILE A 229 -5.77 12.21 8.41
C ILE A 229 -5.57 12.96 7.09
N LEU A 230 -6.48 13.88 6.76
CA LEU A 230 -6.40 14.69 5.54
C LEU A 230 -5.08 15.47 5.46
N PHE A 231 -4.76 16.26 6.49
CA PHE A 231 -3.54 17.05 6.50
C PHE A 231 -2.28 16.19 6.60
N SER A 232 -2.34 15.08 7.37
CA SER A 232 -1.26 14.10 7.46
C SER A 232 -0.92 13.50 6.09
N ASN A 233 -1.93 13.15 5.30
CA ASN A 233 -1.75 12.64 3.94
C ASN A 233 -1.24 13.73 2.99
N ALA A 234 -1.80 14.94 3.04
CA ALA A 234 -1.36 16.06 2.21
C ALA A 234 0.13 16.38 2.44
N ILE A 235 0.56 16.48 3.70
CA ILE A 235 1.96 16.71 4.05
C ILE A 235 2.82 15.49 3.63
N GLY A 236 2.29 14.27 3.80
CA GLY A 236 2.94 13.05 3.36
C GLY A 236 3.21 13.03 1.85
N VAL A 237 2.27 13.51 1.03
CA VAL A 237 2.44 13.69 -0.42
C VAL A 237 3.58 14.67 -0.71
N VAL A 238 3.61 15.81 -0.04
CA VAL A 238 4.67 16.82 -0.20
C VAL A 238 6.04 16.23 0.16
N ILE A 239 6.16 15.60 1.32
CA ILE A 239 7.41 14.97 1.77
C ILE A 239 7.84 13.90 0.76
N GLN A 240 6.90 13.03 0.32
CA GLN A 240 7.20 11.95 -0.62
C GLN A 240 7.66 12.49 -1.97
N TYR A 241 7.09 13.60 -2.46
CA TYR A 241 7.53 14.25 -3.68
C TYR A 241 9.00 14.68 -3.60
N TYR A 242 9.40 15.34 -2.52
CA TYR A 242 10.79 15.77 -2.33
C TYR A 242 11.75 14.61 -2.07
N VAL A 243 11.38 13.66 -1.22
CA VAL A 243 12.22 12.51 -0.86
C VAL A 243 12.25 11.46 -1.97
N GLY A 244 11.16 11.32 -2.73
CA GLY A 244 11.03 10.38 -3.84
C GLY A 244 11.85 10.75 -5.08
N GLY A 245 12.45 11.95 -5.14
CA GLY A 245 13.26 12.42 -6.26
C GLY A 245 12.45 13.16 -7.32
N LYS A 246 11.40 13.89 -6.90
CA LYS A 246 10.54 14.73 -7.77
C LYS A 246 9.92 13.95 -8.94
N GLN A 247 9.57 12.67 -8.69
CA GLN A 247 8.91 11.86 -9.72
C GLN A 247 7.54 12.45 -10.09
N PRO A 248 7.19 12.47 -11.39
CA PRO A 248 5.90 13.00 -11.82
C PRO A 248 4.76 12.16 -11.22
N ILE A 249 3.75 12.85 -10.71
CA ILE A 249 2.52 12.23 -10.22
C ILE A 249 1.64 11.97 -11.44
N GLU A 250 1.49 10.71 -11.84
CA GLU A 250 0.54 10.34 -12.89
C GLU A 250 -0.86 10.15 -12.29
N LEU A 251 -1.76 11.05 -12.61
CA LEU A 251 -3.15 10.94 -12.25
C LEU A 251 -3.99 10.79 -13.53
N PHE A 252 -4.74 9.68 -13.66
CA PHE A 252 -5.59 9.40 -14.82
C PHE A 252 -4.88 9.54 -16.19
N GLY A 253 -3.62 9.09 -16.29
CA GLY A 253 -2.84 9.18 -17.53
C GLY A 253 -2.23 10.55 -17.82
N ARG A 254 -2.41 11.54 -16.94
CA ARG A 254 -1.75 12.85 -17.01
C ARG A 254 -0.68 12.96 -15.93
N SER A 255 0.51 13.41 -16.30
CA SER A 255 1.58 13.68 -15.35
C SER A 255 1.42 15.07 -14.76
N PHE A 256 1.15 15.13 -13.45
CA PHE A 256 1.15 16.35 -12.65
C PHE A 256 2.44 16.39 -11.81
N LEU A 257 3.00 17.57 -11.62
CA LEU A 257 4.17 17.78 -10.76
C LEU A 257 5.34 16.84 -11.12
N GLY A 258 6.28 17.31 -11.85
CA GLY A 258 7.54 16.64 -12.21
C GLY A 258 8.44 17.60 -12.97
N THR A 259 9.74 17.48 -12.81
CA THR A 259 10.70 18.22 -13.64
C THR A 259 10.72 17.61 -15.03
N ASP A 260 10.96 18.43 -16.06
CA ASP A 260 11.03 17.95 -17.45
C ASP A 260 12.11 16.85 -17.64
N ALA A 261 13.19 16.91 -16.87
CA ALA A 261 14.21 15.86 -16.82
C ALA A 261 13.67 14.50 -16.32
N SER A 262 12.85 14.49 -15.26
CA SER A 262 12.24 13.25 -14.75
C SER A 262 11.14 12.69 -15.66
N ARG A 263 10.52 13.54 -16.47
CA ARG A 263 9.58 13.13 -17.52
C ARG A 263 10.32 12.51 -18.71
N ALA A 264 11.45 13.08 -19.11
CA ALA A 264 12.29 12.57 -20.19
C ALA A 264 12.88 11.19 -19.82
N GLU A 265 13.49 11.03 -18.65
CA GLU A 265 14.00 9.74 -18.16
C GLU A 265 12.94 8.63 -18.15
N ARG A 266 11.72 8.97 -17.79
CA ARG A 266 10.63 7.99 -17.76
C ARG A 266 10.08 7.67 -19.14
N ALA A 267 10.05 8.66 -20.04
CA ALA A 267 9.72 8.44 -21.45
C ALA A 267 10.74 7.49 -22.11
N ASP A 268 12.03 7.67 -21.83
CA ASP A 268 13.11 6.82 -22.31
C ASP A 268 13.01 5.39 -21.73
N GLN A 269 12.65 5.24 -20.46
CA GLN A 269 12.43 3.92 -19.84
C GLN A 269 11.23 3.19 -20.46
N LEU A 270 10.12 3.89 -20.69
CA LEU A 270 8.94 3.32 -21.34
C LEU A 270 9.20 2.97 -22.80
N ALA A 271 9.98 3.79 -23.52
CA ALA A 271 10.40 3.51 -24.87
C ALA A 271 11.34 2.28 -24.94
N ALA A 272 12.26 2.14 -23.97
CA ALA A 272 13.14 0.98 -23.88
C ALA A 272 12.36 -0.32 -23.53
N GLU A 273 11.35 -0.25 -22.66
CA GLU A 273 10.46 -1.39 -22.35
C GLU A 273 9.61 -1.79 -23.58
N ALA A 274 9.09 -0.82 -24.32
CA ALA A 274 8.32 -1.07 -25.54
C ALA A 274 9.21 -1.67 -26.66
N ALA A 275 10.43 -1.21 -26.80
CA ALA A 275 11.40 -1.78 -27.74
C ALA A 275 11.82 -3.21 -27.38
N GLY A 276 12.00 -3.49 -26.07
CA GLY A 276 12.29 -4.82 -25.56
C GLY A 276 11.15 -5.83 -25.71
N SER A 277 9.90 -5.36 -25.68
CA SER A 277 8.73 -6.21 -25.95
C SER A 277 8.55 -6.54 -27.43
N ASN A 278 8.85 -5.60 -28.32
CA ASN A 278 8.80 -5.81 -29.77
C ASN A 278 9.91 -6.75 -30.28
N SER A 279 11.11 -6.70 -29.68
CA SER A 279 12.20 -7.61 -30.04
C SER A 279 11.90 -9.07 -29.62
N LYS A 280 11.13 -9.28 -28.54
CA LYS A 280 10.65 -10.62 -28.17
C LYS A 280 9.53 -11.14 -29.08
N ALA A 281 8.67 -10.27 -29.58
CA ALA A 281 7.62 -10.64 -30.52
C ALA A 281 8.17 -10.97 -31.92
N SER A 282 9.20 -10.25 -32.38
CA SER A 282 9.84 -10.52 -33.65
C SER A 282 10.72 -11.78 -33.65
N ASN A 283 11.30 -12.16 -32.49
CA ASN A 283 12.06 -13.43 -32.37
C ASN A 283 11.14 -14.66 -32.24
N SER A 284 9.90 -14.49 -31.82
CA SER A 284 8.93 -15.61 -31.79
C SER A 284 8.28 -15.86 -33.17
N SER A 285 8.18 -14.85 -34.03
CA SER A 285 7.68 -14.99 -35.38
C SER A 285 8.73 -15.45 -36.40
N SER A 286 10.02 -15.23 -36.13
CA SER A 286 11.10 -15.70 -37.01
C SER A 286 11.55 -17.15 -36.72
N SER A 287 11.19 -17.73 -35.57
CA SER A 287 11.47 -19.14 -35.29
C SER A 287 10.39 -20.10 -35.83
N ASP A 288 9.21 -19.58 -36.21
CA ASP A 288 8.15 -20.40 -36.80
C ASP A 288 8.18 -20.44 -38.34
N SER A 289 8.82 -19.43 -38.98
CA SER A 289 8.92 -19.38 -40.43
C SER A 289 10.14 -20.13 -41.02
N SER A 290 11.07 -20.62 -40.19
CA SER A 290 12.23 -21.40 -40.64
C SER A 290 12.07 -22.92 -40.53
N LYS A 291 10.90 -23.42 -40.12
CA LYS A 291 10.58 -24.84 -40.03
C LYS A 291 9.66 -25.37 -41.13
N GLU A 292 9.18 -24.49 -42.01
CA GLU A 292 8.21 -24.87 -43.04
C GLU A 292 8.78 -25.05 -44.46
N SER A 293 10.10 -24.97 -44.65
CA SER A 293 10.71 -25.03 -45.98
C SER A 293 11.56 -26.26 -46.34
N ASP A 294 11.66 -27.27 -45.43
CA ASP A 294 12.53 -28.45 -45.70
C ASP A 294 11.78 -29.82 -45.71
N ASP A 295 10.44 -29.88 -45.73
CA ASP A 295 9.68 -31.14 -45.64
C ASP A 295 8.89 -31.52 -46.91
N ASP A 296 9.13 -30.88 -48.08
CA ASP A 296 8.35 -31.16 -49.31
C ASP A 296 8.92 -32.25 -50.23
N ASP A 297 10.00 -32.97 -49.85
CA ASP A 297 10.61 -33.96 -50.77
C ASP A 297 10.61 -35.43 -50.27
N GLN A 298 9.89 -35.73 -49.19
CA GLN A 298 9.76 -37.13 -48.69
C GLN A 298 8.34 -37.65 -48.54
N SER A 299 7.33 -37.02 -49.14
CA SER A 299 5.91 -37.40 -48.96
C SER A 299 5.35 -38.41 -49.96
N THR A 300 6.15 -38.99 -50.84
CA THR A 300 5.65 -39.97 -51.85
C THR A 300 5.85 -41.45 -51.51
N GLU A 301 6.61 -41.77 -50.44
CA GLU A 301 6.89 -43.18 -50.11
C GLU A 301 6.13 -43.74 -48.91
N ILE A 302 5.43 -42.91 -48.12
CA ILE A 302 4.78 -43.33 -46.86
C ILE A 302 3.27 -43.68 -47.03
N LEU A 303 2.69 -43.50 -48.20
CA LEU A 303 1.25 -43.79 -48.43
C LEU A 303 0.90 -45.25 -48.66
N ARG A 304 1.84 -46.19 -48.58
CA ARG A 304 1.59 -47.65 -48.73
C ARG A 304 1.60 -48.48 -47.42
N GLU A 305 2.04 -47.92 -46.29
CA GLU A 305 2.10 -48.72 -45.04
C GLU A 305 1.02 -48.39 -44.01
N ASP A 306 0.26 -47.29 -44.13
CA ASP A 306 -0.75 -46.90 -43.13
C ASP A 306 -2.10 -47.63 -43.26
N GLY A 307 -2.32 -48.45 -44.32
CA GLY A 307 -3.54 -49.23 -44.48
C GLY A 307 -3.68 -50.43 -43.51
N GLN A 308 -2.58 -50.91 -42.93
CA GLN A 308 -2.59 -52.06 -42.02
C GLN A 308 -2.59 -51.76 -40.53
N ARG A 309 -2.38 -50.53 -40.13
CA ARG A 309 -2.34 -50.13 -38.70
C ARG A 309 -3.67 -49.63 -38.12
N SER A 310 -4.65 -49.30 -38.97
CA SER A 310 -5.93 -48.76 -38.47
C SER A 310 -6.85 -49.83 -37.88
N ASP A 311 -6.77 -51.10 -38.33
CA ASP A 311 -7.64 -52.15 -37.84
C ASP A 311 -7.24 -52.79 -36.51
N ARG A 312 -5.98 -52.69 -36.10
CA ARG A 312 -5.54 -53.20 -34.78
C ARG A 312 -5.93 -52.32 -33.60
N ASN A 313 -6.22 -51.06 -33.80
CA ASN A 313 -6.59 -50.12 -32.72
C ASN A 313 -8.11 -50.09 -32.45
N ARG A 314 -8.94 -50.58 -33.37
CA ARG A 314 -10.40 -50.66 -33.18
C ARG A 314 -10.83 -51.83 -32.31
N SER A 315 -10.08 -52.96 -32.34
CA SER A 315 -10.38 -54.12 -31.52
C SER A 315 -9.99 -53.98 -30.03
N ARG A 316 -9.07 -53.05 -29.68
CA ARG A 316 -8.69 -52.80 -28.28
C ARG A 316 -9.62 -51.84 -27.54
N ARG A 317 -10.44 -51.05 -28.22
CA ARG A 317 -11.39 -50.10 -27.57
C ARG A 317 -12.72 -50.78 -27.22
N THR A 318 -13.13 -51.83 -27.85
CA THR A 318 -14.36 -52.55 -27.52
C THR A 318 -14.19 -53.51 -26.36
N GLY A 319 -13.00 -54.14 -26.17
CA GLY A 319 -12.71 -55.06 -25.06
C GLY A 319 -12.64 -54.37 -23.65
N ARG A 320 -12.42 -53.05 -23.60
CA ARG A 320 -12.29 -52.33 -22.32
C ARG A 320 -13.61 -51.77 -21.75
N ARG A 321 -14.67 -51.78 -22.58
CA ARG A 321 -16.00 -51.29 -22.16
C ARG A 321 -16.89 -52.43 -21.56
N THR A 322 -16.64 -53.69 -21.90
CA THR A 322 -17.38 -54.82 -21.35
C THR A 322 -16.86 -55.30 -19.99
N ARG A 323 -15.58 -55.04 -19.66
CA ARG A 323 -15.00 -55.46 -18.36
C ARG A 323 -15.34 -54.50 -17.20
N ARG A 324 -15.84 -53.29 -17.47
CA ARG A 324 -16.22 -52.30 -16.43
C ARG A 324 -17.68 -52.38 -15.99
N ARG A 325 -18.52 -53.20 -16.72
CA ARG A 325 -19.93 -53.42 -16.35
C ARG A 325 -20.15 -54.65 -15.45
N ARG A 326 -19.13 -55.50 -15.26
CA ARG A 326 -19.26 -56.75 -14.47
C ARG A 326 -18.84 -56.61 -13.00
N ASN A 327 -18.34 -55.43 -12.58
CA ASN A 327 -17.88 -55.21 -11.22
C ASN A 327 -18.72 -54.18 -10.42
N LYS A 328 -20.00 -54.00 -10.79
CA LYS A 328 -20.98 -53.21 -10.07
C LYS A 328 -22.27 -53.95 -9.72
N GLY A 329 -22.18 -55.25 -9.46
CA GLY A 329 -23.28 -56.06 -8.97
C GLY A 329 -22.72 -57.20 -8.17
N ASN A 330 -22.37 -56.90 -6.94
CA ASN A 330 -22.43 -57.72 -5.73
C ASN A 330 -22.14 -56.82 -4.55
#